data_8335b85b2a293fa29f01acbd1ff28f09
#
_entry.id   8335b85b2a293fa29f01acbd1ff28f09
#
_cell.length_a   1.000
_cell.length_b   1.000
_cell.length_c   1.000
_cell.angle_alpha   90.00
_cell.angle_beta   90.00
_cell.angle_gamma   90.00
#
_symmetry.space_group_name_H-M   'P 1'
#
loop_
_entity.id
_entity.type
_entity.pdbx_description
1 polymer ?
#
loop_
_entity_poly.entity_id
_entity_poly.type
_entity_poly.pdbx_seq_one_letter_code
_entity_poly.pdbx_strand_id
1 'polypeptide(L)'
;MIKFENVQISYGDFVAVDDLNLEIKEGEFFTFLGPSGCGKSTTLRTLVGFIDPSKGSIFVDEKDITRLAPEKREIGIVFQSYALFPTMTVYDNIAYGLKIKKMPKSEIDAKVNEIAQKIKISDKQLQRNVSELSGGQQQRVALARALVLEPQILCLDEPLSNLDAKLRIDLRLELKRLQRDLGITTLYVTHDQEEALTLSDRIAVFNNGFIEQVGTPPEIYNQSATEFVCDFIGDINKLTEETMKELTGKEEEKVGYIRLERIKFKSTSEEDYTIKGTVVDTEFKGVLVQYTVKAESGQILRVIQKNDYLEIFELGQELTLFIHPNDILQY
;
A
#
# COMPACT_ATOMS: atom_id res chain seq x y z
N MET A 1 10.48 17.30 -4.52
CA MET A 1 10.90 16.38 -3.42
C MET A 1 10.21 16.79 -2.12
N ILE A 2 9.67 15.80 -1.35
CA ILE A 2 9.02 16.07 -0.06
C ILE A 2 9.95 15.60 1.05
N LYS A 3 10.14 16.43 2.10
CA LYS A 3 10.99 16.07 3.23
C LYS A 3 10.29 16.40 4.55
N PHE A 4 10.25 15.39 5.43
CA PHE A 4 9.84 15.55 6.82
C PHE A 4 11.09 15.52 7.70
N GLU A 5 11.28 16.52 8.57
CA GLU A 5 12.42 16.62 9.49
C GLU A 5 11.92 16.69 10.93
N ASN A 6 12.18 15.62 11.69
CA ASN A 6 11.85 15.47 13.11
C ASN A 6 10.39 15.85 13.42
N VAL A 7 9.47 15.45 12.53
CA VAL A 7 8.05 15.82 12.63
C VAL A 7 7.37 15.00 13.70
N GLN A 8 6.76 15.69 14.67
CA GLN A 8 5.88 15.13 15.67
C GLN A 8 4.46 15.68 15.50
N ILE A 9 3.45 14.81 15.62
CA ILE A 9 2.05 15.21 15.51
C ILE A 9 1.31 14.73 16.76
N SER A 10 0.71 15.65 17.51
CA SER A 10 0.06 15.36 18.79
C SER A 10 -1.35 15.95 18.84
N TYR A 11 -2.24 15.28 19.57
CA TYR A 11 -3.59 15.72 19.90
C TYR A 11 -3.72 15.78 21.43
N GLY A 12 -3.55 16.98 22.00
CA GLY A 12 -3.40 17.11 23.46
C GLY A 12 -2.18 16.30 23.94
N ASP A 13 -2.40 15.39 24.86
CA ASP A 13 -1.33 14.52 25.42
C ASP A 13 -1.03 13.27 24.56
N PHE A 14 -1.85 12.99 23.55
CA PHE A 14 -1.67 11.84 22.68
C PHE A 14 -0.74 12.19 21.52
N VAL A 15 0.39 11.47 21.42
CA VAL A 15 1.33 11.56 20.29
C VAL A 15 0.90 10.54 19.22
N ALA A 16 0.39 11.05 18.10
CA ALA A 16 -0.09 10.22 16.99
C ALA A 16 1.04 9.80 16.03
N VAL A 17 2.06 10.64 15.87
CA VAL A 17 3.28 10.37 15.09
C VAL A 17 4.43 11.00 15.83
N ASP A 18 5.51 10.25 16.02
CA ASP A 18 6.69 10.72 16.74
C ASP A 18 7.94 10.58 15.87
N ASP A 19 8.77 11.62 15.90
CA ASP A 19 10.08 11.72 15.23
C ASP A 19 10.10 11.23 13.77
N LEU A 20 9.13 11.67 12.97
CA LEU A 20 9.05 11.30 11.57
C LEU A 20 10.15 12.01 10.77
N ASN A 21 11.08 11.21 10.24
CA ASN A 21 12.12 11.60 9.31
C ASN A 21 11.96 10.82 8.01
N LEU A 22 11.62 11.51 6.92
CA LEU A 22 11.32 10.85 5.65
C LEU A 22 11.58 11.77 4.47
N GLU A 23 12.09 11.17 3.39
CA GLU A 23 12.28 11.83 2.11
C GLU A 23 11.57 11.07 0.99
N ILE A 24 10.74 11.78 0.20
CA ILE A 24 10.03 11.25 -0.97
C ILE A 24 10.54 12.00 -2.19
N LYS A 25 10.97 11.24 -3.20
CA LYS A 25 11.58 11.81 -4.42
C LYS A 25 10.52 12.37 -5.36
N GLU A 26 10.93 13.28 -6.23
CA GLU A 26 10.07 13.80 -7.30
C GLU A 26 9.64 12.68 -8.25
N GLY A 27 8.36 12.70 -8.66
CA GLY A 27 7.78 11.71 -9.55
C GLY A 27 7.59 10.31 -8.94
N GLU A 28 7.92 10.12 -7.66
CA GLU A 28 7.81 8.86 -6.95
C GLU A 28 6.35 8.54 -6.60
N PHE A 29 5.95 7.28 -6.75
CA PHE A 29 4.74 6.74 -6.15
C PHE A 29 5.11 6.15 -4.80
N PHE A 30 4.90 6.91 -3.75
CA PHE A 30 5.28 6.57 -2.38
C PHE A 30 4.06 6.17 -1.56
N THR A 31 4.12 5.05 -0.83
CA THR A 31 2.98 4.56 -0.05
C THR A 31 3.26 4.51 1.45
N PHE A 32 2.31 5.02 2.24
CA PHE A 32 2.20 4.75 3.67
C PHE A 32 1.31 3.53 3.87
N LEU A 33 1.88 2.45 4.38
CA LEU A 33 1.22 1.19 4.65
C LEU A 33 1.25 0.89 6.15
N GLY A 34 0.20 0.30 6.71
CA GLY A 34 0.17 -0.10 8.12
C GLY A 34 -1.26 -0.29 8.64
N PRO A 35 -1.41 -0.76 9.88
CA PRO A 35 -2.72 -0.96 10.52
C PRO A 35 -3.53 0.33 10.63
N SER A 36 -4.83 0.20 10.88
CA SER A 36 -5.68 1.37 11.17
C SER A 36 -5.22 2.07 12.45
N GLY A 37 -5.20 3.41 12.42
CA GLY A 37 -4.82 4.22 13.59
C GLY A 37 -3.32 4.42 13.82
N CYS A 38 -2.42 3.88 13.00
CA CYS A 38 -0.97 4.00 13.18
C CYS A 38 -0.35 5.34 12.71
N GLY A 39 -1.14 6.36 12.33
CA GLY A 39 -0.64 7.70 12.00
C GLY A 39 -0.57 8.07 10.51
N LYS A 40 -0.84 7.17 9.55
CA LYS A 40 -0.72 7.40 8.09
C LYS A 40 -1.54 8.59 7.58
N SER A 41 -2.87 8.55 7.76
CA SER A 41 -3.74 9.64 7.33
C SER A 41 -3.48 10.94 8.08
N THR A 42 -3.04 10.85 9.34
CA THR A 42 -2.60 12.00 10.14
C THR A 42 -1.39 12.66 9.49
N THR A 43 -0.38 11.89 9.10
CA THR A 43 0.82 12.38 8.41
C THR A 43 0.47 13.00 7.05
N LEU A 44 -0.38 12.33 6.26
CA LEU A 44 -0.86 12.86 4.99
C LEU A 44 -1.59 14.20 5.17
N ARG A 45 -2.50 14.30 6.15
CA ARG A 45 -3.24 15.53 6.44
C ARG A 45 -2.33 16.66 6.94
N THR A 46 -1.25 16.31 7.63
CA THR A 46 -0.22 17.28 8.05
C THR A 46 0.56 17.81 6.85
N LEU A 47 0.92 16.95 5.87
CA LEU A 47 1.53 17.38 4.61
C LEU A 47 0.62 18.35 3.84
N VAL A 48 -0.66 18.07 3.76
CA VAL A 48 -1.64 18.92 3.03
C VAL A 48 -1.94 20.23 3.79
N GLY A 49 -1.67 20.28 5.11
CA GLY A 49 -1.86 21.48 5.93
C GLY A 49 -3.20 21.54 6.66
N PHE A 50 -3.90 20.42 6.80
CA PHE A 50 -5.10 20.33 7.63
C PHE A 50 -4.79 20.14 9.12
N ILE A 51 -3.59 19.72 9.43
CA ILE A 51 -3.08 19.53 10.79
C ILE A 51 -1.70 20.17 10.85
N ASP A 52 -1.48 20.97 11.87
CA ASP A 52 -0.15 21.53 12.14
C ASP A 52 0.69 20.52 12.92
N PRO A 53 1.95 20.29 12.56
CA PRO A 53 2.83 19.46 13.37
C PRO A 53 3.13 20.15 14.70
N SER A 54 3.25 19.35 15.78
CA SER A 54 3.62 19.83 17.11
C SER A 54 5.11 20.22 17.18
N LYS A 55 5.96 19.49 16.41
CA LYS A 55 7.40 19.75 16.26
C LYS A 55 7.85 19.42 14.85
N GLY A 56 9.06 19.85 14.51
CA GLY A 56 9.70 19.58 13.23
C GLY A 56 9.20 20.44 12.09
N SER A 57 9.66 20.13 10.89
CA SER A 57 9.39 20.90 9.68
C SER A 57 9.11 20.02 8.48
N ILE A 58 8.35 20.56 7.53
CA ILE A 58 7.99 19.90 6.27
C ILE A 58 8.41 20.80 5.12
N PHE A 59 9.16 20.23 4.19
CA PHE A 59 9.67 20.92 3.02
C PHE A 59 9.14 20.28 1.72
N VAL A 60 8.89 21.12 0.73
CA VAL A 60 8.67 20.72 -0.67
C VAL A 60 9.63 21.56 -1.52
N ASP A 61 10.52 20.89 -2.25
CA ASP A 61 11.57 21.51 -3.07
C ASP A 61 12.34 22.61 -2.32
N GLU A 62 12.87 22.26 -1.13
CA GLU A 62 13.59 23.14 -0.22
C GLU A 62 12.77 24.28 0.42
N LYS A 63 11.51 24.46 -0.01
CA LYS A 63 10.60 25.45 0.56
C LYS A 63 9.93 24.89 1.81
N ASP A 64 10.07 25.59 2.92
CA ASP A 64 9.33 25.27 4.15
C ASP A 64 7.82 25.54 3.95
N ILE A 65 7.03 24.50 4.06
CA ILE A 65 5.56 24.55 3.96
C ILE A 65 4.87 24.28 5.29
N THR A 66 5.62 24.10 6.37
CA THR A 66 5.14 23.65 7.69
C THR A 66 3.92 24.40 8.17
N ARG A 67 3.93 25.71 8.04
CA ARG A 67 2.83 26.61 8.51
C ARG A 67 2.06 27.27 7.39
N LEU A 68 2.23 26.82 6.15
CA LEU A 68 1.45 27.33 5.04
C LEU A 68 0.02 26.76 5.08
N ALA A 69 -0.96 27.61 4.85
CA ALA A 69 -2.35 27.19 4.67
C ALA A 69 -2.51 26.24 3.47
N PRO A 70 -3.46 25.27 3.52
CA PRO A 70 -3.60 24.22 2.50
C PRO A 70 -3.64 24.75 1.06
N GLU A 71 -4.35 25.84 0.81
CA GLU A 71 -4.50 26.45 -0.52
C GLU A 71 -3.19 27.06 -1.08
N LYS A 72 -2.18 27.24 -0.23
CA LYS A 72 -0.85 27.77 -0.62
C LYS A 72 0.19 26.67 -0.82
N ARG A 73 -0.15 25.42 -0.50
CA ARG A 73 0.75 24.26 -0.66
C ARG A 73 0.73 23.66 -2.06
N GLU A 74 -0.31 23.97 -2.85
CA GLU A 74 -0.48 23.47 -4.23
C GLU A 74 -0.47 21.95 -4.34
N ILE A 75 -0.99 21.26 -3.31
CA ILE A 75 -1.08 19.81 -3.21
C ILE A 75 -2.51 19.38 -3.55
N GLY A 76 -2.67 18.47 -4.51
CA GLY A 76 -3.94 17.82 -4.80
C GLY A 76 -4.24 16.74 -3.75
N ILE A 77 -5.51 16.62 -3.33
CA ILE A 77 -5.92 15.58 -2.40
C ILE A 77 -7.20 14.89 -2.84
N VAL A 78 -7.24 13.55 -2.67
CA VAL A 78 -8.44 12.72 -2.76
C VAL A 78 -8.63 12.02 -1.43
N PHE A 79 -9.80 12.23 -0.82
CA PHE A 79 -10.18 11.61 0.45
C PHE A 79 -10.82 10.23 0.23
N GLN A 80 -10.83 9.41 1.25
CA GLN A 80 -11.49 8.11 1.29
C GLN A 80 -12.99 8.18 0.90
N SER A 81 -13.70 9.23 1.33
CA SER A 81 -15.10 9.48 0.99
C SER A 81 -15.29 10.21 -0.35
N TYR A 82 -14.21 10.45 -1.11
CA TYR A 82 -14.14 11.27 -2.33
C TYR A 82 -14.51 12.76 -2.11
N ALA A 83 -15.25 13.09 -1.08
CA ALA A 83 -15.69 14.44 -0.70
C ALA A 83 -16.22 15.27 -1.89
N LEU A 84 -16.97 14.62 -2.80
CA LEU A 84 -17.62 15.30 -3.93
C LEU A 84 -18.78 16.14 -3.44
N PHE A 85 -19.08 17.22 -4.16
CA PHE A 85 -20.26 18.06 -3.91
C PHE A 85 -21.50 17.37 -4.50
N PRO A 86 -22.38 16.78 -3.67
CA PRO A 86 -23.43 15.88 -4.15
C PRO A 86 -24.53 16.58 -4.95
N THR A 87 -24.67 17.89 -4.82
CA THR A 87 -25.64 18.70 -5.54
C THR A 87 -25.15 19.25 -6.88
N MET A 88 -23.88 19.02 -7.20
CA MET A 88 -23.24 19.53 -8.40
C MET A 88 -23.12 18.44 -9.48
N THR A 89 -23.02 18.89 -10.73
CA THR A 89 -22.68 18.02 -11.85
C THR A 89 -21.21 17.54 -11.75
N VAL A 90 -20.86 16.54 -12.54
CA VAL A 90 -19.45 16.10 -12.72
C VAL A 90 -18.58 17.26 -13.19
N TYR A 91 -19.06 17.98 -14.22
CA TYR A 91 -18.37 19.17 -14.71
C TYR A 91 -18.14 20.21 -13.61
N ASP A 92 -19.17 20.55 -12.83
CA ASP A 92 -19.03 21.55 -11.77
C ASP A 92 -18.10 21.12 -10.64
N ASN A 93 -18.10 19.84 -10.28
CA ASN A 93 -17.14 19.29 -9.33
C ASN A 93 -15.70 19.45 -9.83
N ILE A 94 -15.42 19.08 -11.07
CA ILE A 94 -14.07 19.20 -11.66
C ILE A 94 -13.67 20.67 -11.78
N ALA A 95 -14.57 21.52 -12.31
CA ALA A 95 -14.32 22.94 -12.55
C ALA A 95 -14.20 23.77 -11.27
N TYR A 96 -14.57 23.23 -10.10
CA TYR A 96 -14.75 24.00 -8.87
C TYR A 96 -13.49 24.83 -8.49
N GLY A 97 -12.33 24.19 -8.45
CA GLY A 97 -11.08 24.86 -8.11
C GLY A 97 -10.67 25.94 -9.12
N LEU A 98 -10.91 25.70 -10.42
CA LEU A 98 -10.64 26.66 -11.49
C LEU A 98 -11.54 27.90 -11.38
N LYS A 99 -12.83 27.69 -11.01
CA LYS A 99 -13.79 28.79 -10.74
C LYS A 99 -13.36 29.64 -9.56
N ILE A 100 -12.84 29.03 -8.47
CA ILE A 100 -12.29 29.77 -7.32
C ILE A 100 -11.09 30.62 -7.74
N LYS A 101 -10.22 30.10 -8.61
CA LYS A 101 -9.08 30.83 -9.20
C LYS A 101 -9.56 31.92 -10.20
N LYS A 102 -10.86 32.07 -10.45
CA LYS A 102 -11.49 33.06 -11.36
C LYS A 102 -10.95 32.96 -12.80
N MET A 103 -10.63 31.75 -13.26
CA MET A 103 -10.19 31.53 -14.62
C MET A 103 -11.30 31.82 -15.64
N PRO A 104 -10.96 32.25 -16.87
CA PRO A 104 -11.93 32.44 -17.96
C PRO A 104 -12.67 31.13 -18.28
N LYS A 105 -13.96 31.23 -18.61
CA LYS A 105 -14.79 30.05 -18.88
C LYS A 105 -14.21 29.15 -19.99
N SER A 106 -13.68 29.73 -21.07
CA SER A 106 -13.06 28.98 -22.17
C SER A 106 -11.86 28.14 -21.73
N GLU A 107 -11.05 28.65 -20.79
CA GLU A 107 -9.92 27.91 -20.24
C GLU A 107 -10.39 26.81 -19.30
N ILE A 108 -11.43 27.07 -18.47
CA ILE A 108 -12.06 26.07 -17.62
C ILE A 108 -12.59 24.90 -18.48
N ASP A 109 -13.35 25.22 -19.53
CA ASP A 109 -13.91 24.21 -20.45
C ASP A 109 -12.80 23.37 -21.09
N ALA A 110 -11.71 23.97 -21.54
CA ALA A 110 -10.57 23.27 -22.11
C ALA A 110 -9.90 22.32 -21.11
N LYS A 111 -9.57 22.81 -19.89
CA LYS A 111 -8.93 22.00 -18.84
C LYS A 111 -9.83 20.87 -18.34
N VAL A 112 -11.11 21.12 -18.17
CA VAL A 112 -12.07 20.08 -17.75
C VAL A 112 -12.18 18.99 -18.80
N ASN A 113 -12.30 19.34 -20.08
CA ASN A 113 -12.37 18.35 -21.16
C ASN A 113 -11.06 17.56 -21.28
N GLU A 114 -9.91 18.20 -21.16
CA GLU A 114 -8.61 17.54 -21.21
C GLU A 114 -8.46 16.49 -20.09
N ILE A 115 -8.73 16.88 -18.83
CA ILE A 115 -8.60 15.93 -17.72
C ILE A 115 -9.66 14.83 -17.79
N ALA A 116 -10.90 15.15 -18.24
CA ALA A 116 -11.96 14.17 -18.41
C ALA A 116 -11.56 13.07 -19.42
N GLN A 117 -10.92 13.44 -20.53
CA GLN A 117 -10.38 12.49 -21.51
C GLN A 117 -9.28 11.60 -20.90
N LYS A 118 -8.32 12.19 -20.16
CA LYS A 118 -7.22 11.44 -19.52
C LYS A 118 -7.73 10.38 -18.54
N ILE A 119 -8.81 10.67 -17.83
CA ILE A 119 -9.39 9.74 -16.81
C ILE A 119 -10.67 9.05 -17.31
N LYS A 120 -10.94 9.08 -18.62
CA LYS A 120 -12.04 8.34 -19.29
C LYS A 120 -13.44 8.69 -18.76
N ILE A 121 -13.70 9.96 -18.50
CA ILE A 121 -15.03 10.50 -18.26
C ILE A 121 -15.59 10.99 -19.58
N SER A 122 -16.75 10.47 -20.00
CA SER A 122 -17.40 10.87 -21.26
C SER A 122 -18.15 12.20 -21.10
N ASP A 123 -18.40 12.89 -22.25
CA ASP A 123 -19.15 14.15 -22.29
C ASP A 123 -20.55 14.00 -21.69
N LYS A 124 -21.20 12.83 -21.87
CA LYS A 124 -22.50 12.53 -21.25
C LYS A 124 -22.41 12.48 -19.72
N GLN A 125 -21.31 11.94 -19.20
CA GLN A 125 -21.11 11.87 -17.75
C GLN A 125 -20.80 13.25 -17.16
N LEU A 126 -20.13 14.15 -17.88
CA LEU A 126 -19.86 15.52 -17.41
C LEU A 126 -21.13 16.30 -17.04
N GLN A 127 -22.23 16.03 -17.72
CA GLN A 127 -23.50 16.71 -17.49
C GLN A 127 -24.36 16.06 -16.38
N ARG A 128 -24.00 14.87 -15.91
CA ARG A 128 -24.76 14.16 -14.87
C ARG A 128 -24.44 14.71 -13.48
N ASN A 129 -25.38 14.52 -12.55
CA ASN A 129 -25.12 14.74 -11.14
C ASN A 129 -24.20 13.63 -10.61
N VAL A 130 -23.25 13.97 -9.73
CA VAL A 130 -22.30 12.98 -9.18
C VAL A 130 -22.98 11.89 -8.36
N SER A 131 -24.14 12.17 -7.77
CA SER A 131 -24.93 11.20 -7.00
C SER A 131 -25.51 10.06 -7.87
N GLU A 132 -25.57 10.23 -9.19
CA GLU A 132 -26.04 9.22 -10.15
C GLU A 132 -24.93 8.26 -10.62
N LEU A 133 -23.70 8.48 -10.16
CA LEU A 133 -22.53 7.74 -10.59
C LEU A 133 -22.23 6.55 -9.66
N SER A 134 -21.65 5.48 -10.22
CA SER A 134 -21.10 4.40 -9.43
C SER A 134 -19.87 4.88 -8.61
N GLY A 135 -19.49 4.13 -7.56
CA GLY A 135 -18.34 4.47 -6.72
C GLY A 135 -17.04 4.69 -7.50
N GLY A 136 -16.73 3.80 -8.46
CA GLY A 136 -15.54 3.98 -9.31
C GLY A 136 -15.61 5.19 -10.24
N GLN A 137 -16.81 5.56 -10.72
CA GLN A 137 -17.02 6.80 -11.47
C GLN A 137 -16.84 8.04 -10.58
N GLN A 138 -17.36 8.00 -9.35
CA GLN A 138 -17.17 9.08 -8.37
C GLN A 138 -15.69 9.26 -8.02
N GLN A 139 -14.96 8.18 -7.84
CA GLN A 139 -13.50 8.21 -7.62
C GLN A 139 -12.78 8.91 -8.78
N ARG A 140 -13.09 8.59 -10.03
CA ARG A 140 -12.51 9.27 -11.19
C ARG A 140 -12.81 10.76 -11.16
N VAL A 141 -14.05 11.17 -10.81
CA VAL A 141 -14.40 12.59 -10.67
C VAL A 141 -13.55 13.26 -9.58
N ALA A 142 -13.33 12.59 -8.44
CA ALA A 142 -12.49 13.13 -7.37
C ALA A 142 -11.03 13.29 -7.82
N LEU A 143 -10.48 12.29 -8.56
CA LEU A 143 -9.16 12.38 -9.17
C LEU A 143 -9.08 13.55 -10.17
N ALA A 144 -10.06 13.68 -11.08
CA ALA A 144 -10.12 14.80 -12.02
C ALA A 144 -10.12 16.15 -11.32
N ARG A 145 -10.93 16.29 -10.26
CA ARG A 145 -11.03 17.53 -9.47
C ARG A 145 -9.68 17.88 -8.81
N ALA A 146 -8.95 16.88 -8.32
CA ALA A 146 -7.64 17.09 -7.73
C ALA A 146 -6.57 17.45 -8.79
N LEU A 147 -6.62 16.80 -9.96
CA LEU A 147 -5.61 16.93 -11.02
C LEU A 147 -5.81 18.12 -11.96
N VAL A 148 -7.05 18.65 -12.11
CA VAL A 148 -7.35 19.75 -13.04
C VAL A 148 -6.58 21.04 -12.73
N LEU A 149 -6.11 21.18 -11.47
CA LEU A 149 -5.28 22.29 -11.02
C LEU A 149 -3.79 22.10 -11.29
N GLU A 150 -3.41 20.95 -11.87
CA GLU A 150 -2.04 20.56 -12.21
C GLU A 150 -1.08 20.62 -11.00
N PRO A 151 -1.42 19.97 -9.89
CA PRO A 151 -0.57 19.99 -8.70
C PRO A 151 0.72 19.21 -8.93
N GLN A 152 1.81 19.60 -8.28
CA GLN A 152 3.08 18.83 -8.29
C GLN A 152 3.00 17.56 -7.45
N ILE A 153 2.16 17.57 -6.41
CA ILE A 153 1.99 16.47 -5.47
C ILE A 153 0.50 16.07 -5.43
N LEU A 154 0.24 14.77 -5.52
CA LEU A 154 -1.08 14.17 -5.35
C LEU A 154 -1.09 13.31 -4.10
N CYS A 155 -1.94 13.64 -3.13
CA CYS A 155 -2.18 12.86 -1.93
C CYS A 155 -3.47 12.06 -2.05
N LEU A 156 -3.43 10.76 -1.76
CA LEU A 156 -4.55 9.82 -1.88
C LEU A 156 -4.75 9.11 -0.53
N ASP A 157 -5.84 9.44 0.18
CA ASP A 157 -6.17 8.86 1.49
C ASP A 157 -7.16 7.70 1.30
N GLU A 158 -6.68 6.46 1.23
CA GLU A 158 -7.45 5.21 1.01
C GLU A 158 -8.46 5.28 -0.15
N PRO A 159 -8.06 5.71 -1.36
CA PRO A 159 -9.00 6.06 -2.42
C PRO A 159 -9.74 4.86 -3.02
N LEU A 160 -9.31 3.62 -2.77
CA LEU A 160 -9.88 2.39 -3.32
C LEU A 160 -10.67 1.56 -2.29
N SER A 161 -10.67 1.96 -1.02
CA SER A 161 -11.24 1.16 0.09
C SER A 161 -12.74 0.88 -0.04
N ASN A 162 -13.50 1.79 -0.66
CA ASN A 162 -14.95 1.70 -0.81
C ASN A 162 -15.42 0.96 -2.08
N LEU A 163 -14.51 0.29 -2.79
CA LEU A 163 -14.78 -0.37 -4.07
C LEU A 163 -14.79 -1.89 -3.94
N ASP A 164 -15.57 -2.56 -4.80
CA ASP A 164 -15.52 -4.01 -4.94
C ASP A 164 -14.16 -4.48 -5.47
N ALA A 165 -13.81 -5.75 -5.21
CA ALA A 165 -12.49 -6.31 -5.50
C ALA A 165 -12.09 -6.21 -6.98
N LYS A 166 -13.03 -6.46 -7.91
CA LYS A 166 -12.74 -6.42 -9.36
C LYS A 166 -12.44 -5.00 -9.83
N LEU A 167 -13.30 -4.06 -9.45
CA LEU A 167 -13.15 -2.66 -9.81
C LEU A 167 -11.88 -2.05 -9.19
N ARG A 168 -11.52 -2.48 -7.97
CA ARG A 168 -10.27 -2.08 -7.29
C ARG A 168 -9.04 -2.44 -8.10
N ILE A 169 -8.97 -3.67 -8.64
CA ILE A 169 -7.85 -4.12 -9.49
C ILE A 169 -7.71 -3.24 -10.74
N ASP A 170 -8.82 -3.00 -11.45
CA ASP A 170 -8.81 -2.21 -12.68
C ASP A 170 -8.38 -0.76 -12.42
N LEU A 171 -8.92 -0.14 -11.37
CA LEU A 171 -8.59 1.25 -11.02
C LEU A 171 -7.19 1.41 -10.46
N ARG A 172 -6.65 0.41 -9.77
CA ARG A 172 -5.25 0.38 -9.33
C ARG A 172 -4.29 0.50 -10.52
N LEU A 173 -4.48 -0.33 -11.55
CA LEU A 173 -3.66 -0.26 -12.77
C LEU A 173 -3.81 1.08 -13.50
N GLU A 174 -5.02 1.64 -13.54
CA GLU A 174 -5.29 2.93 -14.15
C GLU A 174 -4.60 4.07 -13.38
N LEU A 175 -4.63 4.04 -12.06
CA LEU A 175 -3.98 5.02 -11.19
C LEU A 175 -2.46 5.04 -11.39
N LYS A 176 -1.82 3.85 -11.44
CA LYS A 176 -0.36 3.77 -11.69
C LYS A 176 0.02 4.32 -13.07
N ARG A 177 -0.79 4.03 -14.10
CA ARG A 177 -0.58 4.59 -15.45
C ARG A 177 -0.72 6.11 -15.43
N LEU A 178 -1.80 6.62 -14.85
CA LEU A 178 -2.07 8.06 -14.77
C LEU A 178 -0.93 8.80 -14.07
N GLN A 179 -0.44 8.28 -12.96
CA GLN A 179 0.70 8.85 -12.22
C GLN A 179 1.96 8.90 -13.10
N ARG A 180 2.27 7.84 -13.84
CA ARG A 180 3.42 7.79 -14.74
C ARG A 180 3.27 8.77 -15.92
N ASP A 181 2.08 8.80 -16.54
CA ASP A 181 1.80 9.65 -17.70
C ASP A 181 1.88 11.14 -17.36
N LEU A 182 1.55 11.49 -16.11
CA LEU A 182 1.61 12.87 -15.63
C LEU A 182 2.96 13.23 -14.96
N GLY A 183 3.79 12.23 -14.63
CA GLY A 183 5.05 12.45 -13.89
C GLY A 183 4.86 13.03 -12.49
N ILE A 184 3.67 12.90 -11.89
CA ILE A 184 3.30 13.54 -10.64
C ILE A 184 3.82 12.75 -9.42
N THR A 185 4.38 13.44 -8.43
CA THR A 185 4.72 12.83 -7.14
C THR A 185 3.45 12.43 -6.41
N THR A 186 3.31 11.16 -6.04
CA THR A 186 2.10 10.65 -5.41
C THR A 186 2.39 10.09 -4.04
N LEU A 187 1.69 10.59 -3.02
CA LEU A 187 1.65 10.01 -1.67
C LEU A 187 0.33 9.27 -1.50
N TYR A 188 0.43 7.95 -1.35
CA TYR A 188 -0.69 7.03 -1.24
C TYR A 188 -0.80 6.46 0.18
N VAL A 189 -1.97 6.48 0.77
CA VAL A 189 -2.24 5.85 2.07
C VAL A 189 -3.15 4.65 1.86
N THR A 190 -2.76 3.51 2.39
CA THR A 190 -3.58 2.29 2.39
C THR A 190 -3.28 1.40 3.59
N HIS A 191 -4.18 0.49 3.90
CA HIS A 191 -3.95 -0.67 4.76
C HIS A 191 -3.91 -1.98 3.96
N ASP A 192 -4.14 -1.91 2.64
CA ASP A 192 -4.10 -3.06 1.72
C ASP A 192 -2.67 -3.29 1.23
N GLN A 193 -2.11 -4.45 1.59
CA GLN A 193 -0.75 -4.83 1.24
C GLN A 193 -0.57 -5.02 -0.27
N GLU A 194 -1.58 -5.57 -0.95
CA GLU A 194 -1.54 -5.81 -2.39
C GLU A 194 -1.49 -4.49 -3.16
N GLU A 195 -2.23 -3.47 -2.71
CA GLU A 195 -2.15 -2.12 -3.26
C GLU A 195 -0.74 -1.54 -3.10
N ALA A 196 -0.19 -1.61 -1.89
CA ALA A 196 1.14 -1.09 -1.60
C ALA A 196 2.22 -1.80 -2.44
N LEU A 197 2.23 -3.14 -2.47
CA LEU A 197 3.22 -3.93 -3.19
C LEU A 197 3.16 -3.74 -4.72
N THR A 198 1.97 -3.44 -5.29
CA THR A 198 1.78 -3.33 -6.74
C THR A 198 1.92 -1.91 -7.29
N LEU A 199 1.58 -0.90 -6.48
CA LEU A 199 1.58 0.50 -6.94
C LEU A 199 2.90 1.22 -6.68
N SER A 200 3.58 0.90 -5.59
CA SER A 200 4.63 1.75 -5.04
C SER A 200 5.97 1.59 -5.72
N ASP A 201 6.71 2.67 -5.78
CA ASP A 201 8.14 2.64 -6.01
C ASP A 201 8.88 2.41 -4.68
N ARG A 202 8.39 3.03 -3.59
CA ARG A 202 8.80 2.74 -2.22
C ARG A 202 7.61 2.77 -1.27
N ILE A 203 7.74 2.02 -0.17
CA ILE A 203 6.74 1.88 0.89
C ILE A 203 7.37 2.26 2.21
N ALA A 204 6.68 3.06 3.03
CA ALA A 204 6.94 3.21 4.45
C ALA A 204 5.91 2.40 5.24
N VAL A 205 6.37 1.43 6.00
CA VAL A 205 5.52 0.63 6.89
C VAL A 205 5.41 1.33 8.24
N PHE A 206 4.19 1.76 8.57
CA PHE A 206 3.87 2.43 9.81
C PHE A 206 3.39 1.46 10.89
N ASN A 207 3.84 1.67 12.10
CA ASN A 207 3.37 0.98 13.29
C ASN A 207 3.36 1.94 14.49
N ASN A 208 2.23 2.08 15.19
CA ASN A 208 2.10 2.85 16.44
C ASN A 208 2.75 4.25 16.41
N GLY A 209 2.60 5.00 15.31
CA GLY A 209 3.14 6.35 15.16
C GLY A 209 4.57 6.44 14.66
N PHE A 210 5.23 5.32 14.36
CA PHE A 210 6.59 5.25 13.84
C PHE A 210 6.66 4.59 12.48
N ILE A 211 7.75 4.83 11.74
CA ILE A 211 8.09 4.08 10.55
C ILE A 211 9.03 2.93 10.95
N GLU A 212 8.57 1.70 10.76
CA GLU A 212 9.35 0.48 11.00
C GLU A 212 10.40 0.23 9.91
N GLN A 213 10.01 0.47 8.67
CA GLN A 213 10.88 0.26 7.50
C GLN A 213 10.45 1.12 6.33
N VAL A 214 11.43 1.60 5.55
CA VAL A 214 11.22 2.20 4.23
C VAL A 214 12.04 1.42 3.22
N GLY A 215 11.41 0.99 2.12
CA GLY A 215 12.08 0.25 1.07
C GLY A 215 11.21 0.06 -0.18
N THR A 216 11.78 -0.52 -1.22
CA THR A 216 11.04 -0.99 -2.39
C THR A 216 10.12 -2.17 -2.02
N PRO A 217 9.06 -2.46 -2.78
CA PRO A 217 8.20 -3.62 -2.51
C PRO A 217 8.97 -4.94 -2.31
N PRO A 218 9.97 -5.30 -3.16
CA PRO A 218 10.77 -6.50 -2.92
C PRO A 218 11.59 -6.49 -1.62
N GLU A 219 12.14 -5.34 -1.22
CA GLU A 219 12.87 -5.21 0.05
C GLU A 219 11.95 -5.39 1.25
N ILE A 220 10.78 -4.71 1.25
CA ILE A 220 9.79 -4.83 2.32
C ILE A 220 9.31 -6.29 2.49
N TYR A 221 9.09 -7.00 1.38
CA TYR A 221 8.58 -8.37 1.39
C TYR A 221 9.64 -9.42 1.76
N ASN A 222 10.84 -9.33 1.14
CA ASN A 222 11.88 -10.36 1.25
C ASN A 222 12.93 -10.05 2.33
N GLN A 223 13.08 -8.80 2.75
CA GLN A 223 14.11 -8.30 3.67
C GLN A 223 13.47 -7.44 4.76
N SER A 224 12.42 -7.99 5.39
CA SER A 224 11.72 -7.31 6.47
C SER A 224 12.69 -6.95 7.59
N ALA A 225 12.73 -5.67 8.00
CA ALA A 225 13.70 -5.17 8.98
C ALA A 225 13.34 -5.56 10.42
N THR A 226 12.05 -5.79 10.70
CA THR A 226 11.55 -6.15 12.03
C THR A 226 10.57 -7.31 11.94
N GLU A 227 10.38 -8.01 13.06
CA GLU A 227 9.35 -9.05 13.21
C GLU A 227 7.97 -8.53 12.81
N PHE A 228 7.65 -7.29 13.23
CA PHE A 228 6.38 -6.65 12.89
C PHE A 228 6.19 -6.55 11.37
N VAL A 229 7.18 -6.04 10.62
CA VAL A 229 7.08 -5.91 9.16
C VAL A 229 6.94 -7.29 8.53
N CYS A 230 7.67 -8.27 9.02
CA CYS A 230 7.65 -9.64 8.52
C CYS A 230 6.27 -10.29 8.67
N ASP A 231 5.65 -10.15 9.83
CA ASP A 231 4.33 -10.71 10.16
C ASP A 231 3.19 -9.91 9.51
N PHE A 232 3.35 -8.59 9.40
CA PHE A 232 2.34 -7.72 8.82
C PHE A 232 2.25 -7.84 7.29
N ILE A 233 3.37 -8.13 6.58
CA ILE A 233 3.41 -8.19 5.12
C ILE A 233 3.33 -9.63 4.63
N GLY A 234 2.21 -9.98 3.99
CA GLY A 234 2.00 -11.32 3.43
C GLY A 234 1.88 -12.43 4.49
N ASP A 235 1.63 -13.64 4.00
CA ASP A 235 1.55 -14.81 4.86
C ASP A 235 2.94 -15.34 5.22
N ILE A 236 3.10 -15.80 6.48
CA ILE A 236 4.37 -16.33 6.97
C ILE A 236 4.15 -17.53 7.91
N ASN A 237 5.11 -18.45 7.95
CA ASN A 237 5.22 -19.46 8.99
C ASN A 237 6.22 -18.98 10.05
N LYS A 238 5.81 -18.96 11.30
CA LYS A 238 6.68 -18.73 12.45
C LYS A 238 7.18 -20.09 12.94
N LEU A 239 8.46 -20.36 12.76
CA LEU A 239 9.10 -21.62 13.16
C LEU A 239 9.42 -21.58 14.65
N THR A 240 8.93 -22.57 15.41
CA THR A 240 9.23 -22.68 16.82
C THR A 240 10.72 -23.03 17.05
N GLU A 241 11.22 -22.77 18.25
CA GLU A 241 12.59 -23.16 18.65
C GLU A 241 12.85 -24.65 18.40
N GLU A 242 11.85 -25.50 18.69
CA GLU A 242 11.91 -26.95 18.48
C GLU A 242 12.06 -27.31 17.00
N THR A 243 11.32 -26.65 16.12
CA THR A 243 11.44 -26.83 14.67
C THR A 243 12.76 -26.26 14.15
N MET A 244 13.21 -25.13 14.66
CA MET A 244 14.54 -24.59 14.31
C MET A 244 15.67 -25.53 14.73
N LYS A 245 15.58 -26.15 15.91
CA LYS A 245 16.53 -27.19 16.37
C LYS A 245 16.50 -28.43 15.46
N GLU A 246 15.29 -28.88 15.05
CA GLU A 246 15.15 -30.00 14.10
C GLU A 246 15.85 -29.68 12.77
N LEU A 247 15.68 -28.45 12.24
CA LEU A 247 16.24 -28.01 10.98
C LEU A 247 17.77 -27.85 11.02
N THR A 248 18.29 -27.17 12.05
CA THR A 248 19.69 -26.74 12.11
C THR A 248 20.60 -27.72 12.84
N GLY A 249 20.02 -28.60 13.64
CA GLY A 249 20.74 -29.47 14.57
C GLY A 249 21.40 -28.72 15.74
N LYS A 250 21.12 -27.43 15.94
CA LYS A 250 21.67 -26.57 16.97
C LYS A 250 20.57 -26.14 17.94
N GLU A 251 20.95 -25.78 19.15
CA GLU A 251 20.05 -25.09 20.08
C GLU A 251 19.96 -23.62 19.64
N GLU A 252 18.91 -23.28 18.90
CA GLU A 252 18.63 -21.92 18.49
C GLU A 252 17.79 -21.22 19.57
N GLU A 253 18.22 -20.03 19.96
CA GLU A 253 17.47 -19.16 20.88
C GLU A 253 16.44 -18.28 20.15
N LYS A 254 16.51 -18.20 18.82
CA LYS A 254 15.69 -17.32 17.98
C LYS A 254 14.66 -18.08 17.20
N VAL A 255 13.47 -17.55 17.18
CA VAL A 255 12.37 -17.98 16.33
C VAL A 255 12.73 -17.66 14.86
N GLY A 256 12.41 -18.58 13.97
CA GLY A 256 12.57 -18.39 12.52
C GLY A 256 11.25 -17.97 11.87
N TYR A 257 11.34 -17.27 10.77
CA TYR A 257 10.19 -16.85 9.96
C TYR A 257 10.45 -17.23 8.52
N ILE A 258 9.49 -17.90 7.87
CA ILE A 258 9.63 -18.32 6.48
C ILE A 258 8.33 -18.08 5.68
N ARG A 259 8.46 -17.49 4.50
CA ARG A 259 7.34 -17.30 3.57
C ARG A 259 6.81 -18.65 3.09
N LEU A 260 5.49 -18.74 2.83
CA LEU A 260 4.84 -19.96 2.40
C LEU A 260 5.43 -20.52 1.09
N GLU A 261 5.75 -19.62 0.15
CA GLU A 261 6.31 -19.96 -1.17
C GLU A 261 7.79 -20.33 -1.12
N ARG A 262 8.46 -20.12 0.00
CA ARG A 262 9.88 -20.48 0.20
C ARG A 262 10.06 -21.92 0.66
N ILE A 263 9.03 -22.53 1.22
CA ILE A 263 9.00 -23.97 1.51
C ILE A 263 8.69 -24.73 0.22
N LYS A 264 9.52 -25.74 -0.10
CA LYS A 264 9.43 -26.49 -1.35
C LYS A 264 9.12 -27.96 -1.10
N PHE A 265 8.53 -28.62 -2.11
CA PHE A 265 8.27 -30.07 -2.12
C PHE A 265 9.40 -30.87 -2.82
N LYS A 266 10.38 -30.18 -3.36
CA LYS A 266 11.59 -30.77 -3.98
C LYS A 266 12.81 -29.96 -3.58
N SER A 267 13.91 -30.62 -3.30
CA SER A 267 15.18 -29.94 -3.05
C SER A 267 15.63 -29.13 -4.26
N THR A 268 16.17 -27.96 -3.98
CA THR A 268 16.75 -27.03 -4.96
C THR A 268 18.25 -26.83 -4.73
N SER A 269 18.77 -27.27 -3.58
CA SER A 269 20.18 -27.16 -3.18
C SER A 269 20.58 -28.32 -2.26
N GLU A 270 21.88 -28.67 -2.24
CA GLU A 270 22.43 -29.62 -1.27
C GLU A 270 22.42 -29.06 0.17
N GLU A 271 22.24 -27.74 0.32
CA GLU A 271 22.18 -27.04 1.60
C GLU A 271 20.77 -27.00 2.21
N ASP A 272 19.74 -27.48 1.46
CA ASP A 272 18.36 -27.42 1.93
C ASP A 272 18.17 -28.26 3.20
N TYR A 273 17.59 -27.63 4.22
CA TYR A 273 17.05 -28.35 5.38
C TYR A 273 15.82 -29.15 4.99
N THR A 274 15.54 -30.22 5.72
CA THR A 274 14.39 -31.10 5.48
C THR A 274 13.50 -31.20 6.69
N ILE A 275 12.19 -31.14 6.48
CA ILE A 275 11.16 -31.43 7.48
C ILE A 275 10.23 -32.50 6.90
N LYS A 276 10.03 -33.57 7.62
CA LYS A 276 8.96 -34.55 7.30
C LYS A 276 7.65 -34.12 7.95
N GLY A 277 6.57 -34.36 7.22
CA GLY A 277 5.25 -34.01 7.73
C GLY A 277 4.15 -34.67 6.93
N THR A 278 2.93 -34.54 7.42
CA THR A 278 1.71 -35.13 6.84
C THR A 278 0.75 -34.01 6.44
N VAL A 279 0.16 -34.11 5.27
CA VAL A 279 -0.88 -33.19 4.79
C VAL A 279 -2.14 -33.33 5.65
N VAL A 280 -2.53 -32.26 6.32
CA VAL A 280 -3.73 -32.26 7.19
C VAL A 280 -4.87 -31.43 6.59
N ASP A 281 -4.58 -30.52 5.65
CA ASP A 281 -5.59 -29.75 4.93
C ASP A 281 -5.06 -29.28 3.57
N THR A 282 -5.99 -29.02 2.61
CA THR A 282 -5.68 -28.55 1.27
C THR A 282 -6.71 -27.52 0.82
N GLU A 283 -6.26 -26.32 0.44
CA GLU A 283 -7.10 -25.26 -0.11
C GLU A 283 -6.74 -24.99 -1.58
N PHE A 284 -7.69 -25.20 -2.47
CA PHE A 284 -7.52 -24.88 -3.90
C PHE A 284 -7.88 -23.41 -4.16
N LYS A 285 -6.89 -22.58 -4.48
CA LYS A 285 -7.03 -21.12 -4.74
C LYS A 285 -6.91 -20.77 -6.24
N GLY A 286 -7.19 -21.69 -7.13
CA GLY A 286 -7.08 -21.51 -8.58
C GLY A 286 -5.64 -21.54 -9.08
N VAL A 287 -4.93 -20.40 -9.05
CA VAL A 287 -3.51 -20.30 -9.49
C VAL A 287 -2.56 -21.03 -8.55
N LEU A 288 -2.92 -21.16 -7.29
CA LEU A 288 -2.14 -21.77 -6.23
C LEU A 288 -2.95 -22.86 -5.52
N VAL A 289 -2.27 -23.85 -4.98
CA VAL A 289 -2.79 -24.80 -4.00
C VAL A 289 -2.02 -24.55 -2.69
N GLN A 290 -2.73 -24.32 -1.61
CA GLN A 290 -2.15 -24.18 -0.29
C GLN A 290 -2.37 -25.47 0.49
N TYR A 291 -1.29 -25.99 1.05
CA TYR A 291 -1.29 -27.16 1.92
C TYR A 291 -1.02 -26.75 3.35
N THR A 292 -1.74 -27.36 4.28
CA THR A 292 -1.40 -27.33 5.71
C THR A 292 -0.75 -28.67 6.04
N VAL A 293 0.51 -28.62 6.44
CA VAL A 293 1.34 -29.79 6.72
C VAL A 293 1.67 -29.82 8.21
N LYS A 294 1.39 -30.94 8.88
CA LYS A 294 1.80 -31.18 10.27
C LYS A 294 3.17 -31.86 10.27
N ALA A 295 4.19 -31.15 10.73
CA ALA A 295 5.55 -31.67 10.90
C ALA A 295 5.64 -32.75 11.97
N GLU A 296 6.72 -33.55 12.00
CA GLU A 296 6.96 -34.56 13.05
C GLU A 296 7.07 -33.93 14.43
N SER A 297 7.61 -32.70 14.54
CA SER A 297 7.62 -31.90 15.77
C SER A 297 6.23 -31.49 16.26
N GLY A 298 5.20 -31.72 15.47
CA GLY A 298 3.82 -31.30 15.77
C GLY A 298 3.47 -29.89 15.28
N GLN A 299 4.44 -29.13 14.79
CA GLN A 299 4.21 -27.79 14.24
C GLN A 299 3.38 -27.86 12.96
N ILE A 300 2.48 -26.88 12.79
CA ILE A 300 1.71 -26.70 11.57
C ILE A 300 2.45 -25.74 10.66
N LEU A 301 2.70 -26.15 9.42
CA LEU A 301 3.31 -25.36 8.35
C LEU A 301 2.33 -25.18 7.21
N ARG A 302 2.20 -23.96 6.71
CA ARG A 302 1.45 -23.67 5.47
C ARG A 302 2.44 -23.57 4.32
N VAL A 303 2.16 -24.25 3.22
CA VAL A 303 3.03 -24.30 2.03
C VAL A 303 2.18 -24.03 0.81
N ILE A 304 2.65 -23.23 -0.12
CA ILE A 304 1.94 -22.99 -1.38
C ILE A 304 2.69 -23.60 -2.56
N GLN A 305 1.93 -24.18 -3.47
CA GLN A 305 2.39 -24.72 -4.75
C GLN A 305 1.63 -24.04 -5.89
N LYS A 306 2.34 -23.75 -6.97
CA LYS A 306 1.69 -23.27 -8.19
C LYS A 306 0.88 -24.39 -8.80
N ASN A 307 -0.36 -24.07 -9.21
CA ASN A 307 -1.21 -25.00 -9.94
C ASN A 307 -0.80 -25.04 -11.44
N ASP A 308 0.22 -25.87 -11.76
CA ASP A 308 0.78 -26.04 -13.09
C ASP A 308 0.61 -27.49 -13.60
N TYR A 309 -0.58 -28.05 -13.37
CA TYR A 309 -0.96 -29.43 -13.71
C TYR A 309 -0.19 -30.50 -12.92
N LEU A 310 0.45 -30.14 -11.83
CA LEU A 310 1.04 -31.09 -10.89
C LEU A 310 -0.06 -31.83 -10.12
N GLU A 311 0.26 -33.04 -9.71
CA GLU A 311 -0.61 -33.85 -8.85
C GLU A 311 -0.82 -33.12 -7.51
N ILE A 312 -2.07 -33.04 -7.09
CA ILE A 312 -2.43 -32.46 -5.79
C ILE A 312 -2.25 -33.54 -4.73
N PHE A 313 -1.52 -33.21 -3.66
CA PHE A 313 -1.31 -34.13 -2.56
C PHE A 313 -2.60 -34.41 -1.80
N GLU A 314 -2.77 -35.67 -1.42
CA GLU A 314 -3.96 -36.13 -0.70
C GLU A 314 -3.85 -35.88 0.81
N LEU A 315 -4.99 -35.79 1.48
CA LEU A 315 -5.05 -35.75 2.94
C LEU A 315 -4.46 -37.04 3.54
N GLY A 316 -3.59 -36.87 4.53
CA GLY A 316 -2.88 -38.00 5.16
C GLY A 316 -1.60 -38.41 4.43
N GLN A 317 -1.29 -37.84 3.27
CA GLN A 317 -0.05 -38.12 2.54
C GLN A 317 1.16 -37.60 3.30
N GLU A 318 2.17 -38.45 3.45
CA GLU A 318 3.47 -38.06 4.01
C GLU A 318 4.32 -37.35 2.95
N LEU A 319 4.95 -36.26 3.33
CA LEU A 319 5.78 -35.41 2.49
C LEU A 319 7.09 -35.10 3.17
N THR A 320 8.10 -34.79 2.34
CA THR A 320 9.31 -34.10 2.79
C THR A 320 9.27 -32.67 2.25
N LEU A 321 9.38 -31.70 3.14
CA LEU A 321 9.50 -30.28 2.84
C LEU A 321 10.97 -29.90 2.84
N PHE A 322 11.33 -28.97 1.96
CA PHE A 322 12.69 -28.47 1.77
C PHE A 322 12.72 -26.97 2.02
N ILE A 323 13.66 -26.50 2.81
CA ILE A 323 13.83 -25.12 3.23
C ILE A 323 15.28 -24.71 3.04
N HIS A 324 15.51 -23.69 2.20
CA HIS A 324 16.85 -23.15 2.05
C HIS A 324 17.20 -22.27 3.27
N PRO A 325 18.41 -22.44 3.89
CA PRO A 325 18.79 -21.68 5.09
C PRO A 325 18.63 -20.17 4.96
N ASN A 326 18.99 -19.61 3.81
CA ASN A 326 18.88 -18.16 3.54
C ASN A 326 17.45 -17.64 3.39
N ASP A 327 16.45 -18.53 3.32
CA ASP A 327 15.04 -18.14 3.27
C ASP A 327 14.40 -17.98 4.65
N ILE A 328 15.15 -18.34 5.72
CA ILE A 328 14.72 -18.19 7.11
C ILE A 328 15.16 -16.82 7.62
N LEU A 329 14.19 -15.98 7.98
CA LEU A 329 14.43 -14.70 8.63
C LEU A 329 14.45 -14.89 10.14
N GLN A 330 15.28 -14.12 10.87
CA GLN A 330 15.38 -14.12 12.33
C GLN A 330 15.58 -12.70 12.84
N TYR A 331 14.93 -12.35 13.95
CA TYR A 331 14.94 -11.00 14.54
C TYR A 331 15.44 -11.00 15.97
#